data_e59de006aff3e9efc06ee1a9dfa2e747
#
_entry.id   e59de006aff3e9efc06ee1a9dfa2e747
#
_cell.length_a   1.000
_cell.length_b   1.000
_cell.length_c   1.000
_cell.angle_alpha   90.00
_cell.angle_beta   90.00
_cell.angle_gamma   90.00
#
_symmetry.space_group_name_H-M   'P 1'
#
loop_
_entity.id
_entity.type
_entity.pdbx_description
1 polymer ?
#
loop_
_entity_poly.entity_id
_entity_poly.type
_entity_poly.pdbx_seq_one_letter_code
_entity_poly.pdbx_strand_id
1 'polypeptide(L)'
;MMSKSQTSLKMLQSVAAFNITILLLAHLMKHLFPLKEMMLNLLSPEEVAKTDETRVQAIPEILDTVANKVLMLSEKVDGKSSTFFLRVAKRKGLLKLLAKLKLVKPVSYQYLVCSRNFIAPKGSDYDLISQKLNMKGKLIEMAERIGRIKDVAFVCIQGELTGPKIQGNKYKLTEDKLYVFNVIASDGQVYKYDAWGVSWWCRELGLQHVPYITDDMASRHYTVDEMVKLATIKSKLRDGWAEGIVVRTGKGCSDPFFDTVEYSFKVINPEFLLEFKL
;
A
#
# COMPACT_ATOMS: atom_id res chain seq x y z
N MET A 1 -2.72 54.47 -35.68
CA MET A 1 -3.75 53.69 -34.92
C MET A 1 -3.98 52.35 -35.63
N MET A 2 -3.55 51.24 -35.05
CA MET A 2 -3.87 49.93 -35.64
C MET A 2 -5.35 49.63 -35.45
N SER A 3 -6.01 49.12 -36.50
CA SER A 3 -7.43 48.81 -36.40
C SER A 3 -7.70 47.63 -35.42
N LYS A 4 -8.86 47.61 -34.74
CA LYS A 4 -9.24 46.53 -33.83
C LYS A 4 -9.14 45.13 -34.46
N SER A 5 -9.29 45.00 -35.78
CA SER A 5 -9.17 43.76 -36.54
C SER A 5 -7.75 43.21 -36.61
N GLN A 6 -6.76 44.09 -36.72
CA GLN A 6 -5.33 43.70 -36.76
C GLN A 6 -4.81 43.23 -35.42
N THR A 7 -5.34 43.76 -34.31
CA THR A 7 -4.97 43.34 -32.95
C THR A 7 -5.56 41.97 -32.65
N SER A 8 -6.80 41.70 -33.06
CA SER A 8 -7.48 40.40 -32.89
C SER A 8 -6.81 39.30 -33.70
N LEU A 9 -6.34 39.60 -34.94
CA LEU A 9 -5.67 38.61 -35.78
C LEU A 9 -4.26 38.24 -35.23
N LYS A 10 -3.51 39.20 -34.69
CA LYS A 10 -2.23 38.92 -34.01
C LYS A 10 -2.40 38.11 -32.73
N MET A 11 -3.45 38.33 -31.97
CA MET A 11 -3.79 37.55 -30.78
C MET A 11 -4.18 36.09 -31.13
N LEU A 12 -4.96 35.89 -32.16
CA LEU A 12 -5.30 34.55 -32.66
C LEU A 12 -4.08 33.78 -33.20
N GLN A 13 -3.17 34.47 -33.92
CA GLN A 13 -1.93 33.87 -34.40
C GLN A 13 -0.98 33.51 -33.25
N SER A 14 -0.91 34.30 -32.18
CA SER A 14 -0.06 34.00 -31.02
C SER A 14 -0.62 32.80 -30.21
N VAL A 15 -1.95 32.66 -30.08
CA VAL A 15 -2.60 31.53 -29.43
C VAL A 15 -2.45 30.26 -30.26
N ALA A 16 -2.57 30.34 -31.59
CA ALA A 16 -2.35 29.20 -32.48
C ALA A 16 -0.89 28.72 -32.45
N ALA A 17 0.07 29.65 -32.49
CA ALA A 17 1.49 29.33 -32.36
C ALA A 17 1.84 28.69 -31.01
N PHE A 18 1.25 29.18 -29.92
CA PHE A 18 1.41 28.60 -28.57
C PHE A 18 0.84 27.19 -28.49
N ASN A 19 -0.33 26.94 -29.06
CA ASN A 19 -0.95 25.60 -29.09
C ASN A 19 -0.15 24.61 -29.94
N ILE A 20 0.39 25.05 -31.08
CA ILE A 20 1.27 24.22 -31.94
C ILE A 20 2.57 23.88 -31.21
N THR A 21 3.14 24.80 -30.47
CA THR A 21 4.36 24.57 -29.68
C THR A 21 4.10 23.59 -28.56
N ILE A 22 2.94 23.64 -27.90
CA ILE A 22 2.55 22.64 -26.87
C ILE A 22 2.35 21.26 -27.48
N LEU A 23 1.70 21.16 -28.63
CA LEU A 23 1.49 19.90 -29.35
C LEU A 23 2.82 19.29 -29.84
N LEU A 24 3.74 20.10 -30.36
CA LEU A 24 5.07 19.67 -30.77
C LEU A 24 5.92 19.23 -29.56
N LEU A 25 5.89 19.96 -28.45
CA LEU A 25 6.53 19.56 -27.21
C LEU A 25 5.95 18.25 -26.66
N ALA A 26 4.63 18.09 -26.69
CA ALA A 26 3.98 16.84 -26.26
C ALA A 26 4.34 15.66 -27.18
N HIS A 27 4.49 15.90 -28.50
CA HIS A 27 4.91 14.89 -29.47
C HIS A 27 6.40 14.54 -29.30
N LEU A 28 7.28 15.53 -29.17
CA LEU A 28 8.71 15.33 -28.86
C LEU A 28 8.91 14.56 -27.54
N MET A 29 8.11 14.86 -26.53
CA MET A 29 8.15 14.19 -25.24
C MET A 29 7.74 12.71 -25.32
N LYS A 30 6.84 12.35 -26.24
CA LYS A 30 6.47 10.94 -26.50
C LYS A 30 7.60 10.15 -27.18
N HIS A 31 8.44 10.79 -27.98
CA HIS A 31 9.53 10.14 -28.73
C HIS A 31 10.89 10.19 -28.02
N LEU A 32 11.13 11.17 -27.15
CA LEU A 32 12.39 11.31 -26.40
C LEU A 32 12.48 10.44 -25.14
N PHE A 33 11.37 9.82 -24.71
CA PHE A 33 11.37 8.94 -23.55
C PHE A 33 10.67 7.63 -23.89
N PRO A 34 11.40 6.59 -24.28
CA PRO A 34 10.91 5.21 -24.21
C PRO A 34 10.79 4.83 -22.73
N LEU A 35 9.72 5.33 -22.08
CA LEU A 35 9.44 5.13 -20.66
C LEU A 35 9.17 3.67 -20.29
N LYS A 36 8.98 2.80 -21.26
CA LYS A 36 8.55 1.41 -21.02
C LYS A 36 9.67 0.48 -20.58
N GLU A 37 10.90 0.70 -21.03
CA GLU A 37 12.03 -0.18 -20.68
C GLU A 37 12.84 0.28 -19.45
N MET A 38 12.83 1.58 -19.14
CA MET A 38 13.43 2.08 -17.92
C MET A 38 12.65 1.77 -16.64
N MET A 39 11.38 1.38 -16.76
CA MET A 39 10.51 1.09 -15.61
C MET A 39 10.73 -0.30 -14.99
N LEU A 40 11.30 -1.25 -15.73
CA LEU A 40 11.53 -2.62 -15.26
C LEU A 40 12.77 -2.75 -14.35
N ASN A 41 13.70 -1.80 -14.41
CA ASN A 41 14.97 -1.84 -13.66
C ASN A 41 15.00 -0.96 -12.41
N LEU A 42 13.90 -0.30 -12.03
CA LEU A 42 13.88 0.72 -10.97
C LEU A 42 13.28 0.27 -9.64
N LEU A 43 12.74 -0.94 -9.57
CA LEU A 43 12.29 -1.54 -8.31
C LEU A 43 13.04 -2.84 -8.11
N SER A 44 14.05 -2.83 -7.25
CA SER A 44 14.48 -4.09 -6.65
C SER A 44 13.31 -4.62 -5.79
N PRO A 45 13.03 -5.92 -5.81
CA PRO A 45 12.09 -6.54 -4.88
C PRO A 45 12.41 -6.25 -3.40
N GLU A 46 13.61 -5.77 -3.11
CA GLU A 46 14.12 -5.41 -1.79
C GLU A 46 13.53 -4.11 -1.23
N GLU A 47 13.07 -3.17 -2.08
CA GLU A 47 12.39 -1.94 -1.62
C GLU A 47 10.95 -2.20 -1.16
N VAL A 48 10.35 -3.30 -1.60
CA VAL A 48 9.00 -3.71 -1.16
C VAL A 48 9.18 -4.79 -0.10
N ALA A 49 8.92 -4.45 1.16
CA ALA A 49 9.02 -5.39 2.26
C ALA A 49 8.23 -6.68 1.96
N LYS A 50 8.87 -7.84 2.10
CA LYS A 50 8.20 -9.14 2.01
C LYS A 50 7.04 -9.19 3.02
N THR A 51 5.92 -9.75 2.59
CA THR A 51 4.68 -9.79 3.38
C THR A 51 4.55 -11.03 4.25
N ASP A 52 5.53 -11.95 4.23
CA ASP A 52 5.42 -13.22 4.94
C ASP A 52 6.00 -13.09 6.36
N GLU A 53 5.08 -13.13 7.33
CA GLU A 53 5.45 -13.15 8.74
C GLU A 53 5.99 -14.53 9.12
N THR A 54 7.04 -14.59 9.95
CA THR A 54 7.59 -15.85 10.45
C THR A 54 6.64 -16.45 11.50
N ARG A 55 6.51 -17.78 11.52
CA ARG A 55 5.72 -18.46 12.55
C ARG A 55 6.44 -18.40 13.90
N VAL A 56 5.70 -18.15 14.98
CA VAL A 56 6.26 -18.08 16.34
C VAL A 56 7.02 -19.35 16.74
N GLN A 57 6.56 -20.52 16.28
CA GLN A 57 7.21 -21.79 16.56
C GLN A 57 8.63 -21.90 15.95
N ALA A 58 8.92 -21.13 14.88
CA ALA A 58 10.25 -21.09 14.26
C ALA A 58 11.19 -20.04 14.88
N ILE A 59 10.63 -19.12 15.68
CA ILE A 59 11.38 -18.04 16.35
C ILE A 59 10.84 -17.83 17.78
N PRO A 60 10.78 -18.87 18.64
CA PRO A 60 10.14 -18.75 19.96
C PRO A 60 10.79 -17.68 20.85
N GLU A 61 12.06 -17.38 20.65
CA GLU A 61 12.82 -16.32 21.35
C GLU A 61 12.26 -14.91 21.12
N ILE A 62 11.45 -14.71 20.09
CA ILE A 62 10.79 -13.42 19.86
C ILE A 62 9.86 -13.05 21.03
N LEU A 63 9.31 -14.04 21.72
CA LEU A 63 8.39 -13.82 22.84
C LEU A 63 9.09 -13.16 24.02
N ASP A 64 10.37 -13.45 24.26
CA ASP A 64 11.19 -12.77 25.25
C ASP A 64 11.47 -11.33 24.83
N THR A 65 11.76 -11.13 23.55
CA THR A 65 12.04 -9.80 22.98
C THR A 65 10.84 -8.86 23.10
N VAL A 66 9.62 -9.37 22.96
CA VAL A 66 8.39 -8.56 22.99
C VAL A 66 7.70 -8.55 24.35
N ALA A 67 8.24 -9.22 25.37
CA ALA A 67 7.61 -9.39 26.69
C ALA A 67 7.23 -8.07 27.39
N ASN A 68 7.93 -6.97 27.10
CA ASN A 68 7.68 -5.66 27.69
C ASN A 68 7.07 -4.65 26.69
N LYS A 69 6.51 -5.14 25.59
CA LYS A 69 5.95 -4.30 24.52
C LYS A 69 4.44 -4.50 24.45
N VAL A 70 3.73 -3.45 24.07
CA VAL A 70 2.30 -3.54 23.75
C VAL A 70 2.15 -4.38 22.48
N LEU A 71 1.29 -5.39 22.52
CA LEU A 71 1.02 -6.28 21.40
C LEU A 71 -0.35 -5.96 20.79
N MET A 72 -0.35 -5.83 19.48
CA MET A 72 -1.56 -5.68 18.67
C MET A 72 -1.79 -6.95 17.88
N LEU A 73 -2.98 -7.52 18.01
CA LEU A 73 -3.37 -8.76 17.38
C LEU A 73 -4.41 -8.50 16.29
N SER A 74 -4.14 -8.99 15.09
CA SER A 74 -5.09 -8.99 13.99
C SER A 74 -5.37 -10.40 13.51
N GLU A 75 -6.57 -10.62 12.94
CA GLU A 75 -6.90 -11.88 12.29
C GLU A 75 -5.96 -12.09 11.09
N LYS A 76 -5.35 -13.27 11.01
CA LYS A 76 -4.65 -13.70 9.83
C LYS A 76 -5.66 -14.15 8.78
N VAL A 77 -5.79 -13.36 7.73
CA VAL A 77 -6.70 -13.64 6.61
C VAL A 77 -6.01 -14.56 5.62
N ASP A 78 -6.70 -15.61 5.18
CA ASP A 78 -6.21 -16.57 4.18
C ASP A 78 -6.60 -16.12 2.77
N GLY A 79 -5.64 -15.73 1.98
CA GLY A 79 -5.86 -15.22 0.63
C GLY A 79 -4.58 -15.15 -0.20
N LYS A 80 -4.46 -14.12 -1.01
CA LYS A 80 -3.27 -13.79 -1.82
C LYS A 80 -2.72 -12.44 -1.40
N SER A 81 -1.49 -12.40 -0.96
CA SER A 81 -0.83 -11.13 -0.63
C SER A 81 -0.68 -10.24 -1.86
N SER A 82 -1.17 -9.01 -1.74
CA SER A 82 -1.18 -7.98 -2.78
C SER A 82 -0.46 -6.74 -2.30
N THR A 83 0.37 -6.15 -3.14
CA THR A 83 1.11 -4.93 -2.85
C THR A 83 0.80 -3.87 -3.90
N PHE A 84 0.40 -2.69 -3.45
CA PHE A 84 0.14 -1.50 -4.27
C PHE A 84 1.18 -0.45 -3.89
N PHE A 85 2.02 -0.10 -4.85
CA PHE A 85 3.17 0.75 -4.61
C PHE A 85 3.13 2.00 -5.50
N LEU A 86 3.41 3.17 -4.93
CA LEU A 86 3.50 4.43 -5.64
C LEU A 86 4.81 5.14 -5.30
N ARG A 87 5.71 5.26 -6.26
CA ARG A 87 6.90 6.09 -6.15
C ARG A 87 6.57 7.53 -6.53
N VAL A 88 7.11 8.46 -5.76
CA VAL A 88 7.00 9.91 -5.97
C VAL A 88 8.35 10.43 -6.41
N ALA A 89 8.45 10.96 -7.62
CA ALA A 89 9.70 11.50 -8.16
C ALA A 89 9.56 13.00 -8.40
N LYS A 90 10.46 13.80 -7.82
CA LYS A 90 10.55 15.24 -8.08
C LYS A 90 11.02 15.47 -9.52
N ARG A 91 10.38 16.41 -10.23
CA ARG A 91 10.77 16.78 -11.59
C ARG A 91 12.15 17.41 -11.61
N LYS A 92 12.96 17.06 -12.62
CA LYS A 92 14.32 17.61 -12.84
C LYS A 92 14.40 18.38 -14.16
N GLY A 93 15.46 19.17 -14.33
CA GLY A 93 15.74 19.89 -15.58
C GLY A 93 14.61 20.81 -16.03
N LEU A 94 14.30 20.79 -17.33
CA LEU A 94 13.25 21.61 -17.95
C LEU A 94 11.87 21.38 -17.30
N LEU A 95 11.54 20.14 -16.91
CA LEU A 95 10.27 19.82 -16.25
C LEU A 95 10.14 20.49 -14.87
N LYS A 96 11.26 20.72 -14.15
CA LYS A 96 11.26 21.48 -12.91
C LYS A 96 10.93 22.97 -13.18
N LEU A 97 11.45 23.53 -14.28
CA LEU A 97 11.12 24.90 -14.68
C LEU A 97 9.65 25.04 -15.06
N LEU A 98 9.13 24.12 -15.88
CA LEU A 98 7.70 24.08 -16.24
C LEU A 98 6.79 23.91 -15.02
N ALA A 99 7.22 23.14 -14.01
CA ALA A 99 6.48 23.00 -12.75
C ALA A 99 6.47 24.32 -11.95
N LYS A 100 7.56 25.08 -11.92
CA LYS A 100 7.58 26.43 -11.32
C LYS A 100 6.59 27.38 -12.00
N LEU A 101 6.42 27.25 -13.32
CA LEU A 101 5.46 28.02 -14.12
C LEU A 101 4.03 27.45 -14.01
N LYS A 102 3.79 26.45 -13.16
CA LYS A 102 2.51 25.74 -12.97
C LYS A 102 1.95 25.07 -14.25
N LEU A 103 2.79 24.85 -15.25
CA LEU A 103 2.41 24.19 -16.51
C LEU A 103 2.35 22.65 -16.37
N VAL A 104 3.07 22.09 -15.40
CA VAL A 104 3.03 20.66 -15.07
C VAL A 104 3.07 20.46 -13.55
N LYS A 105 2.61 19.31 -13.06
CA LYS A 105 2.73 18.98 -11.62
C LYS A 105 4.22 18.88 -11.23
N PRO A 106 4.62 19.32 -10.00
CA PRO A 106 6.01 19.34 -9.55
C PRO A 106 6.60 17.93 -9.33
N VAL A 107 5.75 16.92 -9.24
CA VAL A 107 6.11 15.52 -9.07
C VAL A 107 5.55 14.65 -10.18
N SER A 108 6.14 13.48 -10.37
CA SER A 108 5.60 12.39 -11.18
C SER A 108 5.37 11.17 -10.31
N TYR A 109 4.41 10.35 -10.70
CA TYR A 109 4.03 9.15 -9.99
C TYR A 109 4.29 7.92 -10.86
N GLN A 110 4.95 6.92 -10.27
CA GLN A 110 5.09 5.58 -10.86
C GLN A 110 4.31 4.60 -9.98
N TYR A 111 3.31 3.96 -10.56
CA TYR A 111 2.41 3.05 -9.86
C TYR A 111 2.65 1.61 -10.29
N LEU A 112 2.73 0.71 -9.33
CA LEU A 112 2.90 -0.72 -9.54
C LEU A 112 1.92 -1.52 -8.70
N VAL A 113 1.48 -2.62 -9.26
CA VAL A 113 0.72 -3.66 -8.56
C VAL A 113 1.58 -4.92 -8.54
N CYS A 114 1.77 -5.51 -7.36
CA CYS A 114 2.61 -6.69 -7.20
C CYS A 114 1.85 -7.79 -6.43
N SER A 115 2.12 -9.02 -6.79
CA SER A 115 1.93 -10.19 -5.93
C SER A 115 3.07 -10.26 -4.89
N ARG A 116 3.15 -11.35 -4.13
CA ARG A 116 4.26 -11.57 -3.18
C ARG A 116 5.65 -11.45 -3.82
N ASN A 117 5.82 -11.93 -5.07
CA ASN A 117 7.14 -12.12 -5.69
C ASN A 117 7.31 -11.42 -7.04
N PHE A 118 6.24 -10.94 -7.68
CA PHE A 118 6.31 -10.40 -9.05
C PHE A 118 5.39 -9.20 -9.23
N ILE A 119 5.71 -8.38 -10.25
CA ILE A 119 4.79 -7.38 -10.77
C ILE A 119 3.59 -8.12 -11.40
N ALA A 120 2.39 -7.76 -10.95
CA ALA A 120 1.17 -8.41 -11.40
C ALA A 120 0.85 -8.06 -12.86
N PRO A 121 0.52 -9.05 -13.72
CA PRO A 121 0.10 -8.79 -15.07
C PRO A 121 -1.21 -7.98 -15.12
N LYS A 122 -1.40 -7.21 -16.19
CA LYS A 122 -2.69 -6.57 -16.48
C LYS A 122 -3.79 -7.61 -16.63
N GLY A 123 -4.96 -7.33 -16.08
CA GLY A 123 -6.11 -8.23 -16.09
C GLY A 123 -6.04 -9.37 -15.08
N SER A 124 -4.98 -9.46 -14.28
CA SER A 124 -4.93 -10.39 -13.13
C SER A 124 -5.87 -9.94 -12.01
N ASP A 125 -6.19 -10.86 -11.07
CA ASP A 125 -7.01 -10.56 -9.89
C ASP A 125 -6.48 -9.34 -9.12
N TYR A 126 -5.14 -9.19 -9.05
CA TYR A 126 -4.46 -8.05 -8.42
C TYR A 126 -4.71 -6.73 -9.15
N ASP A 127 -4.66 -6.75 -10.49
CA ASP A 127 -4.91 -5.57 -11.31
C ASP A 127 -6.40 -5.19 -11.28
N LEU A 128 -7.28 -6.17 -11.34
CA LEU A 128 -8.73 -5.96 -11.28
C LEU A 128 -9.16 -5.34 -9.94
N ILE A 129 -8.69 -5.86 -8.80
CA ILE A 129 -8.99 -5.28 -7.49
C ILE A 129 -8.39 -3.88 -7.34
N SER A 130 -7.20 -3.65 -7.90
CA SER A 130 -6.55 -2.33 -7.94
C SER A 130 -7.42 -1.29 -8.66
N GLN A 131 -7.99 -1.66 -9.81
CA GLN A 131 -8.89 -0.81 -10.58
C GLN A 131 -10.22 -0.59 -9.85
N LYS A 132 -10.85 -1.68 -9.36
CA LYS A 132 -12.11 -1.64 -8.62
C LYS A 132 -12.05 -0.68 -7.43
N LEU A 133 -10.95 -0.71 -6.69
CA LEU A 133 -10.74 0.14 -5.50
C LEU A 133 -10.10 1.49 -5.81
N ASN A 134 -9.77 1.80 -7.07
CA ASN A 134 -9.00 2.98 -7.46
C ASN A 134 -7.72 3.17 -6.63
N MET A 135 -6.95 2.09 -6.44
CA MET A 135 -5.77 2.09 -5.56
C MET A 135 -4.73 3.13 -5.96
N LYS A 136 -4.52 3.34 -7.27
CA LYS A 136 -3.62 4.39 -7.76
C LYS A 136 -4.04 5.79 -7.29
N GLY A 137 -5.33 6.12 -7.39
CA GLY A 137 -5.87 7.41 -6.93
C GLY A 137 -5.69 7.59 -5.43
N LYS A 138 -5.99 6.54 -4.65
CA LYS A 138 -5.85 6.54 -3.19
C LYS A 138 -4.40 6.70 -2.74
N LEU A 139 -3.44 6.04 -3.40
CA LEU A 139 -2.03 6.21 -3.09
C LEU A 139 -1.50 7.60 -3.48
N ILE A 140 -1.99 8.20 -4.58
CA ILE A 140 -1.67 9.59 -4.92
C ILE A 140 -2.20 10.53 -3.83
N GLU A 141 -3.44 10.35 -3.40
CA GLU A 141 -4.03 11.13 -2.30
C GLU A 141 -3.22 10.99 -1.00
N MET A 142 -2.85 9.77 -0.63
CA MET A 142 -1.99 9.50 0.52
C MET A 142 -0.65 10.23 0.41
N ALA A 143 0.04 10.10 -0.74
CA ALA A 143 1.31 10.78 -0.97
C ALA A 143 1.19 12.31 -0.93
N GLU A 144 0.11 12.88 -1.47
CA GLU A 144 -0.14 14.32 -1.43
C GLU A 144 -0.45 14.81 0.00
N ARG A 145 -1.17 14.03 0.81
CA ARG A 145 -1.46 14.35 2.22
C ARG A 145 -0.17 14.34 3.07
N ILE A 146 0.63 13.29 2.97
CA ILE A 146 1.93 13.20 3.66
C ILE A 146 2.87 14.29 3.15
N GLY A 147 2.90 14.53 1.83
CA GLY A 147 3.73 15.53 1.17
C GLY A 147 3.50 16.99 1.60
N ARG A 148 2.40 17.26 2.32
CA ARG A 148 2.16 18.58 2.95
C ARG A 148 2.95 18.78 4.24
N ILE A 149 3.39 17.70 4.87
CA ILE A 149 4.05 17.69 6.19
C ILE A 149 5.54 17.40 6.02
N LYS A 150 5.89 16.43 5.16
CA LYS A 150 7.27 15.98 4.92
C LYS A 150 7.46 15.50 3.48
N ASP A 151 8.72 15.37 3.06
CA ASP A 151 9.05 14.77 1.76
C ASP A 151 8.54 13.32 1.69
N VAL A 152 8.16 12.90 0.50
CA VAL A 152 7.68 11.53 0.24
C VAL A 152 8.46 10.96 -0.94
N ALA A 153 9.13 9.84 -0.73
CA ALA A 153 9.79 9.07 -1.77
C ALA A 153 8.87 8.00 -2.36
N PHE A 154 8.12 7.31 -1.49
CA PHE A 154 7.08 6.39 -1.90
C PHE A 154 6.01 6.20 -0.82
N VAL A 155 4.87 5.68 -1.23
CA VAL A 155 3.82 5.13 -0.37
C VAL A 155 3.44 3.74 -0.87
N CYS A 156 3.05 2.86 0.05
CA CYS A 156 2.70 1.49 -0.26
C CYS A 156 1.56 1.01 0.64
N ILE A 157 0.62 0.26 0.05
CA ILE A 157 -0.42 -0.45 0.78
C ILE A 157 -0.29 -1.94 0.45
N GLN A 158 -0.28 -2.77 1.49
CA GLN A 158 -0.28 -4.22 1.35
C GLN A 158 -1.53 -4.79 2.03
N GLY A 159 -2.14 -5.75 1.36
CA GLY A 159 -3.37 -6.36 1.85
C GLY A 159 -3.54 -7.78 1.34
N GLU A 160 -4.42 -8.51 2.01
CA GLU A 160 -4.81 -9.86 1.62
C GLU A 160 -6.01 -9.79 0.69
N LEU A 161 -5.82 -10.25 -0.54
CA LEU A 161 -6.87 -10.38 -1.55
C LEU A 161 -7.58 -11.71 -1.36
N THR A 162 -8.89 -11.63 -1.16
CA THR A 162 -9.79 -12.78 -1.02
C THR A 162 -10.91 -12.70 -2.04
N GLY A 163 -11.48 -13.84 -2.41
CA GLY A 163 -12.56 -13.82 -3.41
C GLY A 163 -13.02 -15.21 -3.85
N PRO A 164 -14.02 -15.27 -4.74
CA PRO A 164 -14.66 -16.53 -5.16
C PRO A 164 -13.69 -17.55 -5.79
N LYS A 165 -12.60 -17.06 -6.42
CA LYS A 165 -11.59 -17.91 -7.10
C LYS A 165 -10.26 -17.99 -6.33
N ILE A 166 -10.22 -17.52 -5.08
CA ILE A 166 -8.98 -17.41 -4.30
C ILE A 166 -9.03 -18.38 -3.14
N GLN A 167 -7.97 -19.20 -2.98
CA GLN A 167 -7.76 -20.13 -1.86
C GLN A 167 -9.00 -21.00 -1.54
N GLY A 168 -9.73 -21.48 -2.58
CA GLY A 168 -10.93 -22.29 -2.40
C GLY A 168 -12.12 -21.53 -1.81
N ASN A 169 -12.07 -20.20 -1.81
CA ASN A 169 -13.15 -19.33 -1.31
C ASN A 169 -13.63 -19.71 0.11
N LYS A 170 -12.69 -19.90 1.02
CA LYS A 170 -13.00 -20.28 2.41
C LYS A 170 -13.93 -19.29 3.13
N TYR A 171 -13.98 -18.05 2.65
CA TYR A 171 -14.85 -16.97 3.18
C TYR A 171 -16.23 -16.92 2.54
N LYS A 172 -16.54 -17.82 1.57
CA LYS A 172 -17.81 -17.85 0.82
C LYS A 172 -18.21 -16.48 0.23
N LEU A 173 -17.24 -15.76 -0.28
CA LEU A 173 -17.43 -14.45 -0.89
C LEU A 173 -18.03 -14.58 -2.29
N THR A 174 -18.88 -13.62 -2.65
CA THR A 174 -19.46 -13.48 -4.00
C THR A 174 -18.67 -12.53 -4.89
N GLU A 175 -17.76 -11.75 -4.31
CA GLU A 175 -16.90 -10.79 -4.99
C GLU A 175 -15.51 -10.72 -4.34
N ASP A 176 -14.53 -10.20 -5.09
CA ASP A 176 -13.18 -10.00 -4.59
C ASP A 176 -13.17 -8.83 -3.58
N LYS A 177 -12.47 -9.06 -2.46
CA LYS A 177 -12.25 -8.10 -1.37
C LYS A 177 -10.77 -8.02 -1.02
N LEU A 178 -10.34 -6.83 -0.62
CA LEU A 178 -8.99 -6.57 -0.14
C LEU A 178 -9.07 -6.17 1.34
N TYR A 179 -8.31 -6.87 2.18
CA TYR A 179 -8.14 -6.53 3.60
C TYR A 179 -6.72 -6.03 3.83
N VAL A 180 -6.58 -4.74 4.05
CA VAL A 180 -5.27 -4.09 4.25
C VAL A 180 -4.69 -4.51 5.59
N PHE A 181 -3.40 -4.89 5.58
CA PHE A 181 -2.66 -5.24 6.80
C PHE A 181 -1.40 -4.38 6.99
N ASN A 182 -0.88 -3.73 5.94
CA ASN A 182 0.22 -2.80 6.04
C ASN A 182 -0.07 -1.53 5.26
N VAL A 183 0.30 -0.40 5.85
CA VAL A 183 0.47 0.89 5.19
C VAL A 183 1.89 1.34 5.45
N ILE A 184 2.60 1.75 4.40
CA ILE A 184 4.02 2.08 4.46
C ILE A 184 4.24 3.39 3.72
N ALA A 185 5.08 4.25 4.27
CA ALA A 185 5.56 5.46 3.60
C ALA A 185 7.08 5.57 3.75
N SER A 186 7.72 6.35 2.87
CA SER A 186 9.16 6.65 2.95
C SER A 186 9.43 8.08 2.52
N ASP A 187 10.33 8.73 3.24
CA ASP A 187 10.98 10.00 2.88
C ASP A 187 12.49 9.80 2.62
N GLY A 188 12.92 8.54 2.53
CA GLY A 188 14.28 8.04 2.56
C GLY A 188 14.47 7.06 3.71
N GLN A 189 13.72 7.23 4.80
CA GLN A 189 13.53 6.23 5.85
C GLN A 189 12.18 5.56 5.66
N VAL A 190 12.08 4.25 5.90
CA VAL A 190 10.83 3.48 5.75
C VAL A 190 10.05 3.49 7.05
N TYR A 191 8.78 3.86 6.98
CA TYR A 191 7.82 3.87 8.07
C TYR A 191 6.71 2.85 7.77
N LYS A 192 6.65 1.76 8.53
CA LYS A 192 5.56 0.78 8.50
C LYS A 192 4.61 1.13 9.65
N TYR A 193 3.43 1.65 9.32
CA TYR A 193 2.45 2.08 10.31
C TYR A 193 1.94 0.91 11.14
N ASP A 194 1.68 1.18 12.43
CA ASP A 194 1.05 0.21 13.34
C ASP A 194 -0.45 0.01 13.04
N ALA A 195 -1.15 -0.76 13.88
CA ALA A 195 -2.56 -1.06 13.69
C ALA A 195 -3.44 0.19 13.67
N TRP A 196 -3.15 1.19 14.49
CA TRP A 196 -3.87 2.45 14.53
C TRP A 196 -3.67 3.26 13.24
N GLY A 197 -2.43 3.39 12.81
CA GLY A 197 -2.09 4.07 11.58
C GLY A 197 -2.71 3.39 10.35
N VAL A 198 -2.70 2.04 10.28
CA VAL A 198 -3.38 1.28 9.23
C VAL A 198 -4.89 1.54 9.27
N SER A 199 -5.53 1.47 10.43
CA SER A 199 -6.97 1.72 10.59
C SER A 199 -7.33 3.15 10.17
N TRP A 200 -6.53 4.13 10.60
CA TRP A 200 -6.73 5.53 10.23
C TRP A 200 -6.64 5.74 8.72
N TRP A 201 -5.58 5.24 8.07
CA TRP A 201 -5.44 5.36 6.62
C TRP A 201 -6.54 4.63 5.86
N CYS A 202 -6.94 3.44 6.31
CA CYS A 202 -8.03 2.71 5.67
C CYS A 202 -9.35 3.49 5.74
N ARG A 203 -9.67 4.10 6.89
CA ARG A 203 -10.85 4.97 7.03
C ARG A 203 -10.78 6.17 6.10
N GLU A 204 -9.66 6.89 6.08
CA GLU A 204 -9.47 8.08 5.24
C GLU A 204 -9.55 7.76 3.74
N LEU A 205 -9.06 6.60 3.33
CA LEU A 205 -9.05 6.18 1.93
C LEU A 205 -10.26 5.31 1.53
N GLY A 206 -11.19 5.04 2.43
CA GLY A 206 -12.35 4.17 2.18
C GLY A 206 -11.93 2.75 1.81
N LEU A 207 -10.97 2.16 2.55
CA LEU A 207 -10.49 0.78 2.42
C LEU A 207 -10.87 -0.05 3.65
N GLN A 208 -10.92 -1.36 3.49
CA GLN A 208 -11.08 -2.29 4.59
C GLN A 208 -9.71 -2.77 5.08
N HIS A 209 -9.52 -2.86 6.38
CA HIS A 209 -8.34 -3.50 6.98
C HIS A 209 -8.69 -4.88 7.55
N VAL A 210 -7.66 -5.70 7.82
CA VAL A 210 -7.82 -6.96 8.54
C VAL A 210 -8.50 -6.72 9.89
N PRO A 211 -9.38 -7.63 10.35
CA PRO A 211 -10.03 -7.47 11.65
C PRO A 211 -9.00 -7.42 12.79
N TYR A 212 -9.07 -6.41 13.63
CA TYR A 212 -8.31 -6.39 14.87
C TYR A 212 -9.00 -7.23 15.95
N ILE A 213 -8.19 -8.00 16.67
CA ILE A 213 -8.62 -8.84 17.80
C ILE A 213 -8.51 -8.03 19.07
N THR A 214 -7.32 -7.47 19.30
CA THR A 214 -7.02 -6.49 20.34
C THR A 214 -5.89 -5.59 19.87
N ASP A 215 -5.87 -4.38 20.34
CA ASP A 215 -4.88 -3.34 20.07
C ASP A 215 -4.08 -2.93 21.32
N ASP A 216 -4.38 -3.56 22.45
CA ASP A 216 -3.75 -3.28 23.75
C ASP A 216 -3.64 -4.56 24.59
N MET A 217 -2.90 -5.55 24.08
CA MET A 217 -2.60 -6.73 24.87
C MET A 217 -1.48 -6.42 25.85
N ALA A 218 -1.76 -6.59 27.13
CA ALA A 218 -0.82 -6.32 28.21
C ALA A 218 0.53 -7.00 27.99
N SER A 219 1.60 -6.25 28.17
CA SER A 219 2.96 -6.76 28.09
C SER A 219 3.22 -7.75 29.23
N ARG A 220 3.53 -8.98 28.89
CA ARG A 220 4.03 -10.04 29.78
C ARG A 220 4.73 -11.11 28.97
N HIS A 221 5.44 -11.98 29.63
CA HIS A 221 5.93 -13.18 28.99
C HIS A 221 4.78 -14.10 28.57
N TYR A 222 4.75 -14.47 27.31
CA TYR A 222 3.85 -15.47 26.74
C TYR A 222 4.67 -16.69 26.30
N THR A 223 4.16 -17.87 26.54
CA THR A 223 4.67 -19.10 25.94
C THR A 223 4.08 -19.29 24.55
N VAL A 224 4.73 -20.13 23.74
CA VAL A 224 4.20 -20.53 22.42
C VAL A 224 2.80 -21.12 22.54
N ASP A 225 2.56 -21.97 23.54
CA ASP A 225 1.24 -22.61 23.77
C ASP A 225 0.16 -21.58 24.12
N GLU A 226 0.49 -20.56 24.92
CA GLU A 226 -0.44 -19.46 25.21
C GLU A 226 -0.76 -18.66 23.94
N MET A 227 0.24 -18.40 23.11
CA MET A 227 0.01 -17.72 21.83
C MET A 227 -0.86 -18.55 20.88
N VAL A 228 -0.68 -19.87 20.83
CA VAL A 228 -1.54 -20.77 20.05
C VAL A 228 -2.98 -20.77 20.58
N LYS A 229 -3.17 -20.76 21.89
CA LYS A 229 -4.52 -20.59 22.49
C LYS A 229 -5.16 -19.26 22.09
N LEU A 230 -4.40 -18.16 22.11
CA LEU A 230 -4.87 -16.85 21.64
C LEU A 230 -5.20 -16.84 20.14
N ALA A 231 -4.50 -17.64 19.33
CA ALA A 231 -4.76 -17.75 17.89
C ALA A 231 -5.95 -18.66 17.57
N THR A 232 -6.42 -19.48 18.53
CA THR A 232 -7.56 -20.39 18.35
C THR A 232 -8.88 -19.64 18.53
N ILE A 233 -9.23 -18.84 17.53
CA ILE A 233 -10.38 -17.94 17.53
C ILE A 233 -11.30 -18.18 16.33
N LYS A 234 -12.56 -17.79 16.49
CA LYS A 234 -13.50 -17.70 15.38
C LYS A 234 -13.16 -16.50 14.49
N SER A 235 -13.30 -16.67 13.18
CA SER A 235 -13.10 -15.59 12.23
C SER A 235 -14.16 -14.49 12.40
N LYS A 236 -13.75 -13.24 12.23
CA LYS A 236 -14.67 -12.10 12.13
C LYS A 236 -15.18 -11.89 10.70
N LEU A 237 -14.66 -12.65 9.73
CA LEU A 237 -14.98 -12.50 8.30
C LEU A 237 -15.85 -13.64 7.76
N ARG A 238 -15.97 -14.76 8.49
CA ARG A 238 -16.78 -15.94 8.11
C ARG A 238 -17.28 -16.68 9.34
N ASP A 239 -18.27 -17.55 9.14
CA ASP A 239 -18.62 -18.56 10.11
C ASP A 239 -17.61 -19.72 10.04
N GLY A 240 -16.85 -19.92 11.12
CA GLY A 240 -15.77 -20.92 11.23
C GLY A 240 -14.52 -20.37 11.91
N TRP A 241 -13.42 -21.12 11.84
CA TRP A 241 -12.16 -20.75 12.47
C TRP A 241 -11.40 -19.72 11.63
N ALA A 242 -10.75 -18.76 12.29
CA ALA A 242 -9.73 -17.91 11.67
C ALA A 242 -8.47 -18.74 11.36
N GLU A 243 -7.72 -18.40 10.30
CA GLU A 243 -6.46 -19.09 10.00
C GLU A 243 -5.43 -18.96 11.14
N GLY A 244 -5.57 -17.92 11.94
CA GLY A 244 -4.71 -17.59 13.07
C GLY A 244 -4.71 -16.10 13.33
N ILE A 245 -3.64 -15.65 13.94
CA ILE A 245 -3.40 -14.22 14.22
C ILE A 245 -2.06 -13.78 13.67
N VAL A 246 -1.95 -12.48 13.39
CA VAL A 246 -0.67 -11.77 13.25
C VAL A 246 -0.52 -10.87 14.46
N VAL A 247 0.62 -11.02 15.12
CA VAL A 247 1.01 -10.26 16.32
C VAL A 247 2.01 -9.21 15.89
N ARG A 248 1.81 -7.97 16.30
CA ARG A 248 2.71 -6.85 16.05
C ARG A 248 2.94 -6.05 17.31
N THR A 249 4.15 -5.55 17.46
CA THR A 249 4.40 -4.55 18.48
C THR A 249 3.99 -3.18 17.96
N GLY A 250 3.42 -2.35 18.85
CA GLY A 250 3.16 -0.94 18.61
C GLY A 250 3.72 -0.10 19.73
N LYS A 251 3.86 1.19 19.49
CA LYS A 251 4.29 2.13 20.51
C LYS A 251 3.13 2.67 21.37
N GLY A 252 1.89 2.24 21.07
CA GLY A 252 0.71 2.83 21.71
C GLY A 252 0.49 4.25 21.18
N CYS A 253 -0.57 4.42 20.42
CA CYS A 253 -0.85 5.58 19.60
C CYS A 253 -0.65 6.93 20.28
N SER A 254 0.26 7.74 19.72
CA SER A 254 0.22 9.20 19.91
C SER A 254 0.21 9.93 18.56
N ASP A 255 0.72 9.34 17.48
CA ASP A 255 0.76 9.99 16.17
C ASP A 255 0.66 8.98 15.02
N PRO A 256 -0.47 8.98 14.26
CA PRO A 256 -0.67 8.07 13.13
C PRO A 256 0.33 8.23 11.99
N PHE A 257 1.19 9.25 12.03
CA PHE A 257 2.24 9.50 11.03
C PHE A 257 3.62 8.97 11.43
N PHE A 258 3.83 8.58 12.69
CA PHE A 258 5.17 8.27 13.21
C PHE A 258 5.28 6.94 13.96
N ASP A 259 4.16 6.32 14.34
CA ASP A 259 4.19 5.04 15.03
C ASP A 259 4.44 3.88 14.06
N THR A 260 5.52 3.14 14.28
CA THR A 260 6.00 2.07 13.41
C THR A 260 6.02 0.73 14.12
N VAL A 261 5.76 -0.32 13.35
CA VAL A 261 5.90 -1.71 13.81
C VAL A 261 7.38 -2.07 13.90
N GLU A 262 7.81 -2.57 15.06
CA GLU A 262 9.18 -3.02 15.28
C GLU A 262 9.34 -4.53 15.08
N TYR A 263 8.40 -5.30 15.65
CA TYR A 263 8.39 -6.77 15.55
C TYR A 263 7.06 -7.27 15.05
N SER A 264 7.10 -8.33 14.26
CA SER A 264 5.89 -8.94 13.70
C SER A 264 6.12 -10.45 13.49
N PHE A 265 5.13 -11.26 13.88
CA PHE A 265 5.13 -12.70 13.67
C PHE A 265 3.70 -13.23 13.55
N LYS A 266 3.55 -14.46 13.01
CA LYS A 266 2.26 -15.12 12.89
C LYS A 266 2.14 -16.32 13.83
N VAL A 267 0.91 -16.56 14.26
CA VAL A 267 0.52 -17.76 15.04
C VAL A 267 -0.63 -18.42 14.30
N ILE A 268 -0.46 -19.68 13.93
CA ILE A 268 -1.46 -20.42 13.17
C ILE A 268 -2.41 -21.13 14.11
N ASN A 269 -3.70 -21.10 13.78
CA ASN A 269 -4.75 -21.78 14.50
C ASN A 269 -4.81 -23.26 14.09
N PRO A 270 -4.58 -24.21 15.02
CA PRO A 270 -4.65 -25.65 14.72
C PRO A 270 -6.04 -26.09 14.23
N GLU A 271 -7.12 -25.52 14.79
CA GLU A 271 -8.49 -25.87 14.43
C GLU A 271 -8.81 -25.49 12.97
N PHE A 272 -8.22 -24.39 12.46
CA PHE A 272 -8.34 -24.03 11.06
C PHE A 272 -7.65 -25.07 10.15
N LEU A 273 -6.46 -25.53 10.54
CA LEU A 273 -5.75 -26.56 9.78
C LEU A 273 -6.56 -27.86 9.73
N LEU A 274 -7.16 -28.26 10.84
CA LEU A 274 -8.03 -29.45 10.92
C LEU A 274 -9.30 -29.28 10.07
N GLU A 275 -9.95 -28.10 10.13
CA GLU A 275 -11.17 -27.78 9.35
C GLU A 275 -10.92 -27.94 7.84
N PHE A 276 -9.76 -27.51 7.35
CA PHE A 276 -9.42 -27.51 5.92
C PHE A 276 -8.47 -28.63 5.49
N LYS A 277 -8.05 -29.50 6.40
CA LYS A 277 -7.10 -30.62 6.15
C LYS A 277 -5.77 -30.14 5.53
N LEU A 278 -5.19 -29.06 6.10
CA LEU A 278 -3.97 -28.40 5.64
C LEU A 278 -2.74 -28.90 6.42
#